data_cbc188b62e2ff617c18f45c2d10aca17
#
_entry.id   cbc188b62e2ff617c18f45c2d10aca17
#
_cell.length_a   1.000
_cell.length_b   1.000
_cell.length_c   1.000
_cell.angle_alpha   90.00
_cell.angle_beta   90.00
_cell.angle_gamma   90.00
#
_symmetry.space_group_name_H-M   'P 1'
#
loop_
_entity.id
_entity.type
_entity.pdbx_description
1 polymer ?
#
loop_
_entity_poly.entity_id
_entity_poly.type
_entity_poly.pdbx_seq_one_letter_code
_entity_poly.pdbx_strand_id
1 'polypeptide(L)'
;MDTLVAFVIFMVVLFVYIHLTAQFKKSEDLEIYEMDYKTSHQLNEICELRQPVLFELKEQYPELFERVEVTGDVNIKDKNDFETGDFITMPYSNAETLTKTDPKSRFYSENNTDNIYNTDADELLKPTFSVFSKQDVLFGSKGARTATKFHTNSRKFICVNTGKIHVKMSPWKNRKYLHPIYDYDNYEFRSPIDVWDPQPKYLNEYEKVKFVEFDVDNGYVLYIPPYWFYSIKYFDEYTQLTEYNYNTLINGVANIPNYCMYYLQQNNIKKKVLNITSEL
;
A
#
# COMPACT_ATOMS: atom_id res chain seq x y z
N MET A 1 7.81 -44.85 20.46
CA MET A 1 8.47 -43.84 19.61
C MET A 1 7.47 -43.18 18.67
N ASP A 2 6.58 -43.96 18.05
CA ASP A 2 5.62 -43.47 17.05
C ASP A 2 4.57 -42.46 17.58
N THR A 3 4.06 -42.68 18.82
CA THR A 3 3.11 -41.79 19.47
C THR A 3 3.70 -40.40 19.80
N LEU A 4 4.96 -40.37 20.24
CA LEU A 4 5.67 -39.12 20.50
C LEU A 4 5.90 -38.35 19.19
N VAL A 5 6.33 -39.04 18.15
CA VAL A 5 6.54 -38.43 16.82
C VAL A 5 5.21 -37.88 16.27
N ALA A 6 4.13 -38.66 16.35
CA ALA A 6 2.81 -38.22 15.93
C ALA A 6 2.33 -36.95 16.70
N PHE A 7 2.59 -36.92 18.02
CA PHE A 7 2.25 -35.75 18.83
C PHE A 7 3.07 -34.53 18.46
N VAL A 8 4.37 -34.68 18.22
CA VAL A 8 5.22 -33.54 17.76
C VAL A 8 4.74 -33.01 16.41
N ILE A 9 4.46 -33.89 15.45
CA ILE A 9 3.93 -33.51 14.14
C ILE A 9 2.60 -32.74 14.30
N PHE A 10 1.69 -33.27 15.12
CA PHE A 10 0.43 -32.60 15.40
C PHE A 10 0.63 -31.17 15.94
N MET A 11 1.53 -31.01 16.92
CA MET A 11 1.82 -29.69 17.52
C MET A 11 2.41 -28.71 16.50
N VAL A 12 3.31 -29.18 15.61
CA VAL A 12 3.88 -28.36 14.55
C VAL A 12 2.79 -27.94 13.55
N VAL A 13 1.95 -28.86 13.12
CA VAL A 13 0.84 -28.55 12.18
C VAL A 13 -0.14 -27.58 12.81
N LEU A 14 -0.50 -27.79 14.08
CA LEU A 14 -1.38 -26.90 14.81
C LEU A 14 -0.78 -25.48 14.95
N PHE A 15 0.50 -25.38 15.28
CA PHE A 15 1.22 -24.12 15.36
C PHE A 15 1.19 -23.37 14.02
N VAL A 16 1.56 -24.05 12.93
CA VAL A 16 1.54 -23.48 11.58
C VAL A 16 0.12 -23.03 11.20
N TYR A 17 -0.88 -23.86 11.47
CA TYR A 17 -2.28 -23.55 11.18
C TYR A 17 -2.75 -22.27 11.90
N ILE A 18 -2.48 -22.15 13.21
CA ILE A 18 -2.86 -20.97 14.00
C ILE A 18 -2.20 -19.71 13.43
N HIS A 19 -0.90 -19.76 13.11
CA HIS A 19 -0.17 -18.61 12.60
C HIS A 19 -0.58 -18.23 11.17
N LEU A 20 -0.91 -19.20 10.33
CA LEU A 20 -1.44 -18.94 8.98
C LEU A 20 -2.82 -18.30 9.06
N THR A 21 -3.72 -18.83 9.89
CA THR A 21 -5.07 -18.27 10.02
C THR A 21 -5.04 -16.85 10.60
N ALA A 22 -4.08 -16.54 11.47
CA ALA A 22 -3.87 -15.21 12.00
C ALA A 22 -3.52 -14.19 10.90
N GLN A 23 -2.88 -14.61 9.78
CA GLN A 23 -2.57 -13.71 8.67
C GLN A 23 -3.84 -13.21 7.95
N PHE A 24 -4.92 -13.96 8.01
CA PHE A 24 -6.21 -13.60 7.40
C PHE A 24 -7.14 -12.85 8.35
N LYS A 25 -6.71 -12.61 9.59
CA LYS A 25 -7.47 -11.79 10.54
C LYS A 25 -7.62 -10.38 9.98
N LYS A 26 -8.83 -9.84 10.07
CA LYS A 26 -9.21 -8.51 9.59
C LYS A 26 -9.93 -7.78 10.71
N SER A 27 -9.60 -6.52 10.94
CA SER A 27 -10.43 -5.66 11.77
C SER A 27 -11.60 -5.13 10.93
N GLU A 28 -12.75 -5.00 11.57
CA GLU A 28 -13.96 -4.44 10.98
C GLU A 28 -14.37 -3.12 11.65
N ASP A 29 -13.64 -2.71 12.67
CA ASP A 29 -13.91 -1.48 13.41
C ASP A 29 -13.51 -0.27 12.56
N LEU A 30 -14.44 0.67 12.42
CA LEU A 30 -14.26 1.87 11.61
C LEU A 30 -13.67 3.00 12.46
N GLU A 31 -12.48 2.77 12.98
CA GLU A 31 -11.78 3.71 13.86
C GLU A 31 -10.30 3.77 13.49
N ILE A 32 -9.67 4.91 13.73
CA ILE A 32 -8.23 5.10 13.66
C ILE A 32 -7.70 5.12 15.07
N TYR A 33 -6.63 4.40 15.29
CA TYR A 33 -5.93 4.41 16.56
C TYR A 33 -4.80 5.45 16.49
N GLU A 34 -4.88 6.49 17.29
CA GLU A 34 -3.79 7.45 17.47
C GLU A 34 -2.94 7.05 18.65
N MET A 35 -1.62 7.08 18.49
CA MET A 35 -0.70 6.72 19.56
C MET A 35 0.56 7.58 19.56
N ASP A 36 1.14 7.72 20.75
CA ASP A 36 2.51 8.21 20.89
C ASP A 36 3.47 7.04 20.68
N TYR A 37 4.39 7.17 19.73
CA TYR A 37 5.43 6.17 19.53
C TYR A 37 6.40 6.16 20.70
N LYS A 38 6.60 5.00 21.31
CA LYS A 38 7.56 4.81 22.42
C LYS A 38 8.60 3.75 22.10
N THR A 39 8.16 2.61 21.58
CA THR A 39 9.05 1.48 21.29
C THR A 39 8.52 0.64 20.12
N SER A 40 9.43 -0.01 19.39
CA SER A 40 9.05 -0.97 18.33
C SER A 40 8.21 -2.12 18.88
N HIS A 41 8.38 -2.51 20.14
CA HIS A 41 7.56 -3.57 20.76
C HIS A 41 6.10 -3.13 20.89
N GLN A 42 5.84 -1.92 21.40
CA GLN A 42 4.48 -1.37 21.48
C GLN A 42 3.84 -1.23 20.10
N LEU A 43 4.60 -0.75 19.11
CA LEU A 43 4.12 -0.67 17.71
C LEU A 43 3.74 -2.07 17.19
N ASN A 44 4.55 -3.09 17.50
CA ASN A 44 4.27 -4.46 17.13
C ASN A 44 2.93 -4.94 17.68
N GLU A 45 2.67 -4.74 18.97
CA GLU A 45 1.41 -5.13 19.63
C GLU A 45 0.19 -4.43 19.00
N ILE A 46 0.31 -3.14 18.74
CA ILE A 46 -0.79 -2.36 18.17
C ILE A 46 -1.06 -2.77 16.72
N CYS A 47 -0.03 -3.03 15.92
CA CYS A 47 -0.20 -3.54 14.56
C CYS A 47 -0.91 -4.90 14.49
N GLU A 48 -0.81 -5.73 15.55
CA GLU A 48 -1.55 -7.01 15.63
C GLU A 48 -3.07 -6.83 15.80
N LEU A 49 -3.53 -5.65 16.21
CA LEU A 49 -4.96 -5.32 16.23
C LEU A 49 -5.56 -5.23 14.83
N ARG A 50 -4.73 -5.03 13.81
CA ARG A 50 -5.14 -4.89 12.40
C ARG A 50 -6.07 -3.70 12.16
N GLN A 51 -5.91 -2.65 12.94
CA GLN A 51 -6.57 -1.35 12.76
C GLN A 51 -5.62 -0.32 12.20
N PRO A 52 -6.09 0.69 11.45
CA PRO A 52 -5.25 1.82 11.05
C PRO A 52 -4.69 2.54 12.27
N VAL A 53 -3.41 2.87 12.22
CA VAL A 53 -2.72 3.57 13.30
C VAL A 53 -2.04 4.81 12.75
N LEU A 54 -2.21 5.93 13.42
CA LEU A 54 -1.52 7.18 13.14
C LEU A 54 -0.63 7.54 14.33
N PHE A 55 0.64 7.86 14.07
CA PHE A 55 1.57 8.26 15.12
C PHE A 55 2.60 9.26 14.60
N GLU A 56 3.00 10.18 15.48
CA GLU A 56 4.07 11.12 15.19
C GLU A 56 5.42 10.48 15.47
N LEU A 57 6.36 10.67 14.55
CA LEU A 57 7.71 10.11 14.67
C LEU A 57 8.80 11.14 14.40
N LYS A 58 8.47 12.29 13.82
CA LYS A 58 9.45 13.30 13.38
C LYS A 58 10.25 13.92 14.53
N GLU A 59 9.65 14.11 15.70
CA GLU A 59 10.35 14.65 16.85
C GLU A 59 11.52 13.75 17.29
N GLN A 60 11.36 12.43 17.16
CA GLN A 60 12.36 11.45 17.58
C GLN A 60 13.33 11.06 16.47
N TYR A 61 12.85 11.03 15.22
CA TYR A 61 13.57 10.57 14.03
C TYR A 61 13.33 11.51 12.84
N PRO A 62 13.82 12.77 12.89
CA PRO A 62 13.59 13.77 11.86
C PRO A 62 14.14 13.34 10.47
N GLU A 63 15.19 12.54 10.44
CA GLU A 63 15.82 12.04 9.23
C GLU A 63 14.90 11.19 8.34
N LEU A 64 13.90 10.53 8.92
CA LEU A 64 12.90 9.74 8.17
C LEU A 64 11.94 10.61 7.37
N PHE A 65 11.86 11.90 7.71
CA PHE A 65 10.93 12.85 7.10
C PHE A 65 11.63 13.87 6.21
N GLU A 66 12.91 13.68 5.97
CA GLU A 66 13.61 14.46 4.96
C GLU A 66 13.11 14.10 3.56
N ARG A 67 13.23 15.06 2.65
CA ARG A 67 12.91 14.81 1.25
C ARG A 67 13.86 13.75 0.69
N VAL A 68 13.29 12.72 0.11
CA VAL A 68 14.06 11.65 -0.53
C VAL A 68 14.45 12.07 -1.94
N GLU A 69 15.74 11.99 -2.24
CA GLU A 69 16.26 12.15 -3.60
C GLU A 69 16.10 10.83 -4.35
N VAL A 70 15.28 10.85 -5.39
CA VAL A 70 15.03 9.69 -6.24
C VAL A 70 15.93 9.75 -7.46
N THR A 71 16.69 8.69 -7.70
CA THR A 71 17.49 8.54 -8.89
C THR A 71 16.91 7.46 -9.80
N GLY A 72 16.77 7.77 -11.09
CA GLY A 72 16.23 6.83 -12.07
C GLY A 72 14.81 7.11 -12.52
N ASP A 73 14.17 6.08 -13.05
CA ASP A 73 12.84 6.17 -13.63
C ASP A 73 11.77 5.84 -12.60
N VAL A 74 10.62 6.51 -12.74
CA VAL A 74 9.43 6.32 -11.90
C VAL A 74 8.21 6.08 -12.76
N ASN A 75 7.24 5.39 -12.19
CA ASN A 75 5.96 5.09 -12.83
C ASN A 75 4.96 6.21 -12.53
N ILE A 76 4.36 6.77 -13.55
CA ILE A 76 3.32 7.80 -13.43
C ILE A 76 2.00 7.20 -13.87
N LYS A 77 1.00 7.34 -13.03
CA LYS A 77 -0.39 6.93 -13.25
C LYS A 77 -1.28 8.15 -13.42
N ASP A 78 -2.35 7.99 -14.20
CA ASP A 78 -3.43 8.97 -14.33
C ASP A 78 -4.60 8.55 -13.43
N LYS A 79 -5.13 9.48 -12.67
CA LYS A 79 -6.32 9.23 -11.82
C LYS A 79 -7.57 8.79 -12.60
N ASN A 80 -7.60 8.97 -13.91
CA ASN A 80 -8.72 8.56 -14.74
C ASN A 80 -8.66 7.07 -15.14
N ASP A 81 -7.50 6.41 -14.94
CA ASP A 81 -7.26 5.03 -15.36
C ASP A 81 -7.31 4.03 -14.20
N PHE A 82 -8.26 4.21 -13.28
CA PHE A 82 -8.41 3.31 -12.13
C PHE A 82 -8.77 1.86 -12.51
N GLU A 83 -9.41 1.67 -13.65
CA GLU A 83 -9.83 0.34 -14.10
C GLU A 83 -8.67 -0.44 -14.73
N THR A 84 -7.84 0.20 -15.54
CA THR A 84 -6.73 -0.46 -16.25
C THR A 84 -5.49 -0.60 -15.38
N GLY A 85 -5.20 0.39 -14.54
CA GLY A 85 -3.98 0.46 -13.74
C GLY A 85 -2.72 0.72 -14.56
N ASP A 86 -2.88 1.22 -15.79
CA ASP A 86 -1.78 1.52 -16.68
C ASP A 86 -0.90 2.64 -16.14
N PHE A 87 0.36 2.61 -16.49
CA PHE A 87 1.34 3.62 -16.10
C PHE A 87 2.33 3.91 -17.22
N ILE A 88 2.96 5.07 -17.16
CA ILE A 88 4.04 5.48 -18.05
C ILE A 88 5.30 5.63 -17.19
N THR A 89 6.39 5.01 -17.62
CA THR A 89 7.68 5.13 -16.95
C THR A 89 8.47 6.30 -17.55
N MET A 90 8.99 7.18 -16.70
CA MET A 90 9.80 8.33 -17.09
C MET A 90 10.82 8.72 -16.02
N PRO A 91 11.88 9.46 -16.37
CA PRO A 91 12.86 9.97 -15.40
C PRO A 91 12.19 10.80 -14.31
N TYR A 92 12.64 10.64 -13.06
CA TYR A 92 12.08 11.33 -11.89
C TYR A 92 11.99 12.84 -12.07
N SER A 93 13.01 13.49 -12.63
CA SER A 93 13.01 14.94 -12.87
C SER A 93 11.86 15.41 -13.78
N ASN A 94 11.54 14.61 -14.79
CA ASN A 94 10.42 14.90 -15.70
C ASN A 94 9.08 14.68 -15.00
N ALA A 95 8.98 13.58 -14.24
CA ALA A 95 7.79 13.25 -13.46
C ALA A 95 7.49 14.29 -12.38
N GLU A 96 8.52 14.76 -11.68
CA GLU A 96 8.39 15.85 -10.71
C GLU A 96 7.93 17.15 -11.36
N THR A 97 8.49 17.52 -12.50
CA THR A 97 8.06 18.71 -13.25
C THR A 97 6.61 18.55 -13.71
N LEU A 98 6.24 17.39 -14.24
CA LEU A 98 4.88 17.09 -14.67
C LEU A 98 3.88 17.26 -13.51
N THR A 99 4.17 16.67 -12.35
CA THR A 99 3.25 16.74 -11.20
C THR A 99 3.14 18.13 -10.61
N LYS A 100 4.22 18.92 -10.59
CA LYS A 100 4.21 20.32 -10.13
C LYS A 100 3.46 21.27 -11.06
N THR A 101 3.47 21.00 -12.36
CA THR A 101 2.87 21.88 -13.37
C THR A 101 1.48 21.44 -13.82
N ASP A 102 0.95 20.33 -13.29
CA ASP A 102 -0.34 19.76 -13.69
C ASP A 102 -1.53 20.58 -13.14
N PRO A 103 -2.25 21.33 -13.99
CA PRO A 103 -3.38 22.15 -13.54
C PRO A 103 -4.67 21.33 -13.33
N LYS A 104 -4.67 20.05 -13.74
CA LYS A 104 -5.86 19.17 -13.71
C LYS A 104 -5.84 18.15 -12.60
N SER A 105 -4.81 18.17 -11.74
CA SER A 105 -4.70 17.24 -10.62
C SER A 105 -4.81 15.77 -11.05
N ARG A 106 -4.09 15.37 -12.10
CA ARG A 106 -4.27 14.06 -12.74
C ARG A 106 -3.24 13.04 -12.31
N PHE A 107 -1.98 13.46 -12.15
CA PHE A 107 -0.86 12.53 -12.13
C PHE A 107 -0.36 12.23 -10.71
N TYR A 108 -0.03 10.97 -10.48
CA TYR A 108 0.62 10.52 -9.26
C TYR A 108 1.57 9.36 -9.56
N SER A 109 2.56 9.18 -8.70
CA SER A 109 3.57 8.13 -8.80
C SER A 109 3.43 7.11 -7.68
N GLU A 110 3.51 5.85 -8.04
CA GLU A 110 3.52 4.71 -7.13
C GLU A 110 4.01 3.44 -7.83
N ASN A 111 4.34 2.40 -7.06
CA ASN A 111 4.86 1.13 -7.55
C ASN A 111 6.14 1.28 -8.37
N ASN A 112 7.04 2.13 -7.87
CA ASN A 112 8.33 2.31 -8.48
C ASN A 112 9.24 1.11 -8.19
N THR A 113 10.27 0.94 -9.01
CA THR A 113 11.32 -0.03 -8.72
C THR A 113 12.16 0.43 -7.52
N ASP A 114 12.68 -0.51 -6.74
CA ASP A 114 13.42 -0.27 -5.50
C ASP A 114 14.68 0.59 -5.73
N ASN A 115 14.51 1.90 -5.73
CA ASN A 115 15.60 2.86 -5.90
C ASN A 115 16.03 3.51 -4.57
N ILE A 116 15.42 3.09 -3.45
CA ILE A 116 15.63 3.72 -2.15
C ILE A 116 15.70 2.62 -1.10
N TYR A 117 16.70 2.71 -0.25
CA TYR A 117 16.81 1.86 0.92
C TYR A 117 17.20 2.71 2.13
N ASN A 118 16.30 2.80 3.11
CA ASN A 118 16.55 3.45 4.38
C ASN A 118 16.63 2.39 5.48
N THR A 119 17.81 2.15 6.03
CA THR A 119 18.06 1.17 7.09
C THR A 119 17.46 1.59 8.41
N ASP A 120 17.40 2.89 8.71
CA ASP A 120 16.94 3.42 9.99
C ASP A 120 15.44 3.19 10.17
N ALA A 121 14.68 3.32 9.06
CA ALA A 121 13.26 2.97 9.07
C ALA A 121 13.03 1.48 9.37
N ASP A 122 13.91 0.60 8.87
CA ASP A 122 13.81 -0.84 9.11
C ASP A 122 13.99 -1.18 10.60
N GLU A 123 14.87 -0.50 11.33
CA GLU A 123 15.06 -0.71 12.77
C GLU A 123 13.79 -0.38 13.58
N LEU A 124 13.02 0.60 13.13
CA LEU A 124 11.83 1.08 13.84
C LEU A 124 10.55 0.35 13.45
N LEU A 125 10.35 0.11 12.15
CA LEU A 125 9.08 -0.29 11.58
C LEU A 125 9.00 -1.78 11.23
N LYS A 126 10.14 -2.43 11.04
CA LYS A 126 10.22 -3.81 10.56
C LYS A 126 9.72 -4.81 11.60
N PRO A 127 8.79 -5.70 11.25
CA PRO A 127 8.34 -6.74 12.16
C PRO A 127 9.42 -7.81 12.35
N THR A 128 9.40 -8.47 13.50
CA THR A 128 10.23 -9.64 13.76
C THR A 128 9.96 -10.73 12.70
N PHE A 129 10.99 -11.44 12.27
CA PHE A 129 10.93 -12.46 11.21
C PHE A 129 10.46 -11.93 9.83
N SER A 130 10.69 -10.66 9.54
CA SER A 130 10.51 -10.14 8.19
C SER A 130 11.56 -10.73 7.26
N VAL A 131 11.10 -11.26 6.12
CA VAL A 131 11.97 -11.85 5.07
C VAL A 131 12.02 -11.00 3.81
N PHE A 132 11.09 -10.07 3.69
CA PHE A 132 11.01 -9.18 2.55
C PHE A 132 10.62 -7.78 3.02
N SER A 133 11.38 -6.78 2.54
CA SER A 133 11.04 -5.37 2.69
C SER A 133 11.11 -4.71 1.32
N LYS A 134 10.16 -3.80 1.06
CA LYS A 134 10.14 -2.96 -0.12
C LYS A 134 9.85 -1.53 0.32
N GLN A 135 10.65 -0.61 -0.20
CA GLN A 135 10.45 0.83 0.00
C GLN A 135 10.09 1.47 -1.33
N ASP A 136 9.21 2.46 -1.31
CA ASP A 136 8.78 3.19 -2.50
C ASP A 136 8.59 4.67 -2.15
N VAL A 137 8.88 5.55 -3.11
CA VAL A 137 8.58 6.97 -2.98
C VAL A 137 7.37 7.30 -3.84
N LEU A 138 6.35 7.82 -3.17
CA LEU A 138 5.11 8.24 -3.78
C LEU A 138 5.04 9.77 -3.81
N PHE A 139 4.53 10.31 -4.87
CA PHE A 139 4.27 11.74 -5.00
C PHE A 139 3.15 11.98 -6.01
N GLY A 140 2.58 13.18 -5.99
CA GLY A 140 1.47 13.46 -6.90
C GLY A 140 1.21 14.95 -7.06
N SER A 141 0.48 15.27 -8.13
CA SER A 141 -0.03 16.62 -8.37
C SER A 141 -0.99 17.04 -7.25
N LYS A 142 -1.01 18.32 -6.92
CA LYS A 142 -1.99 18.87 -5.98
C LYS A 142 -3.41 18.48 -6.39
N GLY A 143 -4.15 17.87 -5.45
CA GLY A 143 -5.50 17.38 -5.68
C GLY A 143 -5.60 16.06 -6.44
N ALA A 144 -4.47 15.48 -6.91
CA ALA A 144 -4.47 14.14 -7.47
C ALA A 144 -4.85 13.12 -6.41
N ARG A 145 -5.44 12.02 -6.85
CA ARG A 145 -5.96 10.97 -5.99
C ARG A 145 -5.54 9.61 -6.52
N THR A 146 -5.14 8.72 -5.63
CA THR A 146 -4.79 7.35 -6.00
C THR A 146 -6.04 6.50 -6.18
N ALA A 147 -5.94 5.44 -6.97
CA ALA A 147 -6.97 4.42 -7.00
C ALA A 147 -7.23 3.89 -5.57
N THR A 148 -8.49 3.56 -5.30
CA THR A 148 -8.83 2.85 -4.06
C THR A 148 -8.28 1.43 -4.14
N LYS A 149 -7.42 1.04 -3.21
CA LYS A 149 -6.72 -0.25 -3.24
C LYS A 149 -6.57 -0.85 -1.84
N PHE A 150 -6.26 -2.13 -1.79
CA PHE A 150 -5.84 -2.82 -0.57
C PHE A 150 -4.56 -3.62 -0.84
N HIS A 151 -3.91 -4.08 0.21
CA HIS A 151 -2.72 -4.91 0.14
C HIS A 151 -2.82 -6.14 1.05
N THR A 152 -1.95 -7.10 0.83
CA THR A 152 -1.83 -8.34 1.61
C THR A 152 -0.52 -8.42 2.39
N ASN A 153 0.31 -7.38 2.35
CA ASN A 153 1.56 -7.32 3.11
C ASN A 153 1.28 -7.44 4.60
N SER A 154 2.22 -8.01 5.34
CA SER A 154 2.12 -8.11 6.80
C SER A 154 1.99 -6.74 7.44
N ARG A 155 2.77 -5.76 6.96
CA ARG A 155 2.72 -4.36 7.37
C ARG A 155 2.99 -3.45 6.19
N LYS A 156 2.27 -2.34 6.19
CA LYS A 156 2.49 -1.21 5.30
C LYS A 156 2.46 0.08 6.12
N PHE A 157 3.49 0.90 5.97
CA PHE A 157 3.56 2.23 6.57
C PHE A 157 3.72 3.28 5.49
N ILE A 158 3.13 4.43 5.69
CA ILE A 158 3.31 5.61 4.85
C ILE A 158 3.82 6.73 5.74
N CYS A 159 5.02 7.23 5.45
CA CYS A 159 5.62 8.41 6.08
C CYS A 159 5.40 9.62 5.18
N VAL A 160 4.89 10.72 5.73
CA VAL A 160 4.74 11.98 4.99
C VAL A 160 6.01 12.80 5.10
N ASN A 161 6.86 12.73 4.06
CA ASN A 161 8.14 13.45 4.03
C ASN A 161 7.95 14.95 3.82
N THR A 162 7.07 15.34 2.89
CA THR A 162 6.75 16.74 2.63
C THR A 162 5.28 16.88 2.27
N GLY A 163 4.71 18.02 2.64
CA GLY A 163 3.32 18.33 2.36
C GLY A 163 2.34 17.60 3.27
N LYS A 164 1.13 17.46 2.79
CA LYS A 164 -0.02 16.89 3.51
C LYS A 164 -0.83 16.00 2.59
N ILE A 165 -1.39 14.94 3.13
CA ILE A 165 -2.33 14.07 2.42
C ILE A 165 -3.66 13.98 3.16
N HIS A 166 -4.71 13.77 2.40
CA HIS A 166 -6.01 13.38 2.91
C HIS A 166 -6.27 11.92 2.56
N VAL A 167 -6.68 11.11 3.53
CA VAL A 167 -6.81 9.66 3.37
C VAL A 167 -8.23 9.23 3.62
N LYS A 168 -8.77 8.39 2.73
CA LYS A 168 -10.01 7.63 2.95
C LYS A 168 -9.70 6.17 3.12
N MET A 169 -10.23 5.56 4.17
CA MET A 169 -10.04 4.13 4.42
C MET A 169 -11.36 3.43 4.73
N SER A 170 -11.45 2.16 4.37
CA SER A 170 -12.64 1.33 4.61
C SER A 170 -12.23 -0.11 4.93
N PRO A 171 -12.86 -0.75 5.94
CA PRO A 171 -12.54 -2.12 6.31
C PRO A 171 -13.03 -3.14 5.28
N TRP A 172 -12.45 -4.34 5.32
CA TRP A 172 -12.72 -5.44 4.37
C TRP A 172 -14.18 -5.85 4.25
N LYS A 173 -14.99 -5.64 5.29
CA LYS A 173 -16.45 -5.97 5.25
C LYS A 173 -17.18 -5.27 4.10
N ASN A 174 -16.66 -4.11 3.66
CA ASN A 174 -17.25 -3.32 2.58
C ASN A 174 -16.81 -3.78 1.17
N ARG A 175 -15.95 -4.83 1.04
CA ARG A 175 -15.42 -5.28 -0.25
C ARG A 175 -16.50 -5.57 -1.31
N LYS A 176 -17.65 -6.07 -0.88
CA LYS A 176 -18.76 -6.40 -1.80
C LYS A 176 -19.35 -5.18 -2.52
N TYR A 177 -19.17 -4.00 -1.94
CA TYR A 177 -19.63 -2.73 -2.51
C TYR A 177 -18.51 -1.98 -3.23
N LEU A 178 -17.25 -2.37 -3.03
CA LEU A 178 -16.07 -1.75 -3.63
C LEU A 178 -15.59 -2.53 -4.86
N HIS A 179 -16.18 -3.67 -5.20
CA HIS A 179 -15.89 -4.45 -6.41
C HIS A 179 -14.39 -4.67 -6.67
N PRO A 180 -13.63 -5.32 -5.77
CA PRO A 180 -12.20 -5.43 -5.91
C PRO A 180 -11.79 -6.19 -7.17
N ILE A 181 -10.89 -5.60 -7.94
CA ILE A 181 -10.21 -6.17 -9.09
C ILE A 181 -8.86 -6.69 -8.62
N TYR A 182 -8.56 -7.95 -8.93
CA TYR A 182 -7.29 -8.59 -8.62
C TYR A 182 -6.42 -8.54 -9.88
N ASP A 183 -5.59 -7.51 -9.97
CA ASP A 183 -4.66 -7.35 -11.07
C ASP A 183 -3.35 -8.08 -10.75
N TYR A 184 -3.21 -9.27 -11.31
CA TYR A 184 -2.00 -10.06 -11.15
C TYR A 184 -0.90 -9.70 -12.16
N ASP A 185 -1.14 -8.82 -13.12
CA ASP A 185 -0.10 -8.33 -14.03
C ASP A 185 0.84 -7.37 -13.27
N ASN A 186 0.24 -6.47 -12.47
CA ASN A 186 0.95 -5.48 -11.67
C ASN A 186 1.03 -5.86 -10.18
N TYR A 187 0.45 -6.99 -9.78
CA TYR A 187 0.25 -7.39 -8.39
C TYR A 187 -0.44 -6.30 -7.55
N GLU A 188 -1.48 -5.72 -8.10
CA GLU A 188 -2.31 -4.69 -7.46
C GLU A 188 -3.74 -5.18 -7.24
N PHE A 189 -4.29 -4.83 -6.09
CA PHE A 189 -5.67 -5.14 -5.73
C PHE A 189 -6.42 -3.83 -5.53
N ARG A 190 -7.20 -3.43 -6.52
CA ARG A 190 -7.85 -2.12 -6.56
C ARG A 190 -9.36 -2.21 -6.76
N SER A 191 -10.05 -1.13 -6.44
CA SER A 191 -11.46 -0.91 -6.75
C SER A 191 -11.58 -0.05 -8.00
N PRO A 192 -12.54 -0.31 -8.89
CA PRO A 192 -12.83 0.58 -10.02
C PRO A 192 -13.55 1.86 -9.58
N ILE A 193 -13.93 1.97 -8.30
CA ILE A 193 -14.70 3.09 -7.79
C ILE A 193 -13.75 4.20 -7.33
N ASP A 194 -13.97 5.40 -7.87
CA ASP A 194 -13.34 6.60 -7.33
C ASP A 194 -14.09 7.03 -6.06
N VAL A 195 -13.47 6.81 -4.90
CA VAL A 195 -14.11 7.12 -3.60
C VAL A 195 -14.17 8.62 -3.29
N TRP A 196 -13.53 9.46 -4.11
CA TRP A 196 -13.57 10.93 -3.98
C TRP A 196 -14.64 11.58 -4.87
N ASP A 197 -15.00 10.90 -5.98
CA ASP A 197 -15.98 11.35 -6.97
C ASP A 197 -16.61 10.13 -7.63
N PRO A 198 -17.52 9.45 -6.94
CA PRO A 198 -18.05 8.16 -7.37
C PRO A 198 -18.78 8.26 -8.71
N GLN A 199 -18.42 7.37 -9.62
CA GLN A 199 -19.06 7.29 -10.92
C GLN A 199 -20.57 6.94 -10.76
N PRO A 200 -21.45 7.51 -11.59
CA PRO A 200 -22.90 7.29 -11.48
C PRO A 200 -23.33 5.80 -11.44
N LYS A 201 -22.60 4.95 -12.15
CA LYS A 201 -22.86 3.50 -12.19
C LYS A 201 -22.66 2.78 -10.84
N TYR A 202 -21.90 3.39 -9.90
CA TYR A 202 -21.58 2.80 -8.60
C TYR A 202 -22.20 3.52 -7.39
N LEU A 203 -22.96 4.60 -7.61
CA LEU A 203 -23.47 5.43 -6.51
C LEU A 203 -24.27 4.62 -5.48
N ASN A 204 -25.15 3.72 -5.93
CA ASN A 204 -25.99 2.92 -5.05
C ASN A 204 -25.19 1.97 -4.13
N GLU A 205 -24.03 1.52 -4.58
CA GLU A 205 -23.15 0.68 -3.79
C GLU A 205 -22.25 1.53 -2.91
N TYR A 206 -21.74 2.62 -3.45
CA TYR A 206 -20.88 3.57 -2.73
C TYR A 206 -21.56 4.13 -1.47
N GLU A 207 -22.85 4.49 -1.53
CA GLU A 207 -23.62 5.00 -0.38
C GLU A 207 -23.69 3.99 0.79
N LYS A 208 -23.46 2.71 0.53
CA LYS A 208 -23.43 1.66 1.56
C LYS A 208 -22.06 1.47 2.21
N VAL A 209 -21.03 2.07 1.62
CA VAL A 209 -19.66 1.99 2.12
C VAL A 209 -19.45 3.04 3.20
N LYS A 210 -18.92 2.61 4.34
CA LYS A 210 -18.50 3.52 5.39
C LYS A 210 -17.00 3.73 5.31
N PHE A 211 -16.58 4.99 5.33
CA PHE A 211 -15.19 5.38 5.34
C PHE A 211 -14.83 6.08 6.65
N VAL A 212 -13.57 5.92 7.07
CA VAL A 212 -12.90 6.90 7.92
C VAL A 212 -12.10 7.83 7.02
N GLU A 213 -12.14 9.12 7.32
CA GLU A 213 -11.47 10.16 6.56
C GLU A 213 -10.66 11.03 7.52
N PHE A 214 -9.42 11.28 7.19
CA PHE A 214 -8.52 12.07 8.02
C PHE A 214 -7.35 12.61 7.22
N ASP A 215 -6.71 13.62 7.81
CA ASP A 215 -5.51 14.23 7.29
C ASP A 215 -4.27 13.59 7.92
N VAL A 216 -3.19 13.50 7.14
CA VAL A 216 -1.87 13.13 7.64
C VAL A 216 -0.88 14.21 7.22
N ASP A 217 -0.32 14.88 8.21
CA ASP A 217 0.65 15.96 8.01
C ASP A 217 2.09 15.43 7.98
N ASN A 218 3.02 16.28 7.52
CA ASN A 218 4.44 15.96 7.59
C ASN A 218 4.87 15.65 9.02
N GLY A 219 5.58 14.54 9.19
CA GLY A 219 6.03 14.07 10.51
C GLY A 219 5.23 12.91 11.07
N TYR A 220 4.10 12.61 10.46
CA TYR A 220 3.27 11.48 10.86
C TYR A 220 3.52 10.25 9.99
N VAL A 221 3.37 9.09 10.62
CA VAL A 221 3.39 7.76 9.99
C VAL A 221 2.01 7.15 10.09
N LEU A 222 1.49 6.72 8.97
CA LEU A 222 0.24 5.98 8.88
C LEU A 222 0.53 4.49 8.68
N TYR A 223 0.09 3.65 9.62
CA TYR A 223 0.01 2.21 9.42
C TYR A 223 -1.29 1.85 8.72
N ILE A 224 -1.18 1.16 7.59
CA ILE A 224 -2.31 0.62 6.84
C ILE A 224 -2.30 -0.90 7.05
N PRO A 225 -3.31 -1.47 7.71
CA PRO A 225 -3.37 -2.91 7.93
C PRO A 225 -3.76 -3.66 6.65
N PRO A 226 -3.37 -4.96 6.52
CA PRO A 226 -3.77 -5.76 5.38
C PRO A 226 -5.30 -5.83 5.23
N TYR A 227 -5.73 -5.87 3.96
CA TYR A 227 -7.14 -5.92 3.56
C TYR A 227 -7.98 -4.68 3.87
N TRP A 228 -7.39 -3.60 4.33
CA TRP A 228 -8.07 -2.31 4.37
C TRP A 228 -7.99 -1.64 3.01
N PHE A 229 -9.14 -1.20 2.50
CA PHE A 229 -9.19 -0.34 1.33
C PHE A 229 -8.76 1.06 1.73
N TYR A 230 -7.92 1.69 0.92
CA TYR A 230 -7.47 3.05 1.13
C TYR A 230 -7.26 3.77 -0.20
N SER A 231 -7.43 5.08 -0.16
CA SER A 231 -7.08 6.00 -1.23
C SER A 231 -6.49 7.25 -0.63
N ILE A 232 -5.49 7.81 -1.28
CA ILE A 232 -4.75 9.00 -0.86
C ILE A 232 -5.08 10.12 -1.83
N LYS A 233 -5.35 11.32 -1.29
CA LYS A 233 -5.46 12.55 -2.06
C LYS A 233 -4.35 13.49 -1.62
N TYR A 234 -3.55 13.94 -2.57
CA TYR A 234 -2.45 14.89 -2.36
C TYR A 234 -2.99 16.29 -2.17
N PHE A 235 -2.60 16.98 -1.10
CA PHE A 235 -3.21 18.26 -0.75
C PHE A 235 -2.39 19.46 -1.21
N ASP A 236 -1.07 19.40 -1.06
CA ASP A 236 -0.16 20.51 -1.36
C ASP A 236 0.40 20.43 -2.79
N GLU A 237 1.01 21.54 -3.24
CA GLU A 237 1.62 21.63 -4.59
C GLU A 237 2.74 20.62 -4.79
N TYR A 238 3.44 20.25 -3.72
CA TYR A 238 4.42 19.19 -3.73
C TYR A 238 4.28 18.35 -2.46
N THR A 239 3.82 17.14 -2.64
CA THR A 239 3.71 16.17 -1.56
C THR A 239 4.53 14.94 -1.92
N GLN A 240 5.44 14.55 -1.04
CA GLN A 240 6.24 13.34 -1.18
C GLN A 240 6.04 12.46 0.05
N LEU A 241 5.87 11.18 -0.20
CA LEU A 241 5.66 10.15 0.82
C LEU A 241 6.69 9.04 0.61
N THR A 242 7.08 8.38 1.69
CA THR A 242 7.80 7.11 1.61
C THR A 242 6.91 5.98 2.12
N GLU A 243 6.76 4.96 1.31
CA GLU A 243 6.00 3.75 1.63
C GLU A 243 6.97 2.63 2.04
N TYR A 244 6.71 2.01 3.18
CA TYR A 244 7.46 0.85 3.69
C TYR A 244 6.54 -0.37 3.74
N ASN A 245 6.91 -1.42 3.01
CA ASN A 245 6.18 -2.67 2.97
C ASN A 245 7.02 -3.79 3.55
N TYR A 246 6.46 -4.54 4.49
CA TYR A 246 7.13 -5.67 5.13
C TYR A 246 6.28 -6.93 5.04
N ASN A 247 6.96 -8.05 4.75
CA ASN A 247 6.36 -9.38 4.77
C ASN A 247 7.17 -10.33 5.63
N THR A 248 6.48 -11.02 6.54
CA THR A 248 7.05 -12.10 7.31
C THR A 248 7.02 -13.42 6.52
N LEU A 249 7.82 -14.41 6.93
CA LEU A 249 7.81 -15.72 6.29
C LEU A 249 6.40 -16.34 6.27
N ILE A 250 5.68 -16.27 7.39
CA ILE A 250 4.33 -16.84 7.51
C ILE A 250 3.33 -16.08 6.63
N ASN A 251 3.46 -14.77 6.52
CA ASN A 251 2.66 -13.98 5.59
C ASN A 251 2.95 -14.38 4.13
N GLY A 252 4.22 -14.60 3.78
CA GLY A 252 4.61 -15.12 2.47
C GLY A 252 3.94 -16.45 2.15
N VAL A 253 3.94 -17.40 3.09
CA VAL A 253 3.26 -18.70 2.94
C VAL A 253 1.74 -18.52 2.78
N ALA A 254 1.12 -17.64 3.57
CA ALA A 254 -0.31 -17.33 3.46
C ALA A 254 -0.69 -16.73 2.09
N ASN A 255 0.22 -16.00 1.46
CA ASN A 255 0.02 -15.37 0.15
C ASN A 255 0.47 -16.25 -1.05
N ILE A 256 0.93 -17.48 -0.84
CA ILE A 256 1.31 -18.39 -1.94
C ILE A 256 0.24 -18.44 -3.07
N PRO A 257 -1.08 -18.53 -2.79
CA PRO A 257 -2.07 -18.53 -3.86
C PRO A 257 -2.00 -17.28 -4.75
N ASN A 258 -1.82 -16.10 -4.17
CA ASN A 258 -1.69 -14.85 -4.94
C ASN A 258 -0.38 -14.82 -5.76
N TYR A 259 0.74 -15.30 -5.18
CA TYR A 259 2.00 -15.39 -5.90
C TYR A 259 1.96 -16.41 -7.05
N CYS A 260 1.25 -17.54 -6.86
CA CYS A 260 1.03 -18.50 -7.95
C CYS A 260 0.22 -17.86 -9.08
N MET A 261 -0.83 -17.10 -8.77
CA MET A 261 -1.62 -16.39 -9.79
C MET A 261 -0.78 -15.35 -10.52
N TYR A 262 0.01 -14.57 -9.81
CA TYR A 262 0.96 -13.62 -10.40
C TYR A 262 1.94 -14.33 -11.35
N TYR A 263 2.58 -15.42 -10.89
CA TYR A 263 3.52 -16.18 -11.70
C TYR A 263 2.87 -16.76 -12.96
N LEU A 264 1.68 -17.33 -12.85
CA LEU A 264 0.93 -17.87 -13.98
C LEU A 264 0.57 -16.75 -14.97
N GLN A 265 0.16 -15.60 -14.47
CA GLN A 265 -0.18 -14.46 -15.31
C GLN A 265 1.06 -13.95 -16.06
N GLN A 266 2.19 -13.75 -15.37
CA GLN A 266 3.44 -13.32 -16.00
C GLN A 266 3.91 -14.27 -17.12
N ASN A 267 3.69 -15.59 -16.97
CA ASN A 267 4.04 -16.56 -18.00
C ASN A 267 3.04 -16.59 -19.18
N ASN A 268 1.80 -16.14 -18.96
CA ASN A 268 0.76 -16.13 -19.98
C ASN A 268 0.65 -14.80 -20.73
N ILE A 269 1.26 -13.73 -20.23
CA ILE A 269 1.29 -12.45 -20.93
C ILE A 269 2.10 -12.63 -22.21
N LYS A 270 1.42 -12.67 -23.35
CA LYS A 270 2.05 -12.35 -24.63
C LYS A 270 2.44 -10.89 -24.54
N LYS A 271 3.75 -10.60 -24.43
CA LYS A 271 4.25 -9.23 -24.47
C LYS A 271 3.59 -8.53 -25.66
N LYS A 272 2.69 -7.61 -25.40
CA LYS A 272 2.20 -6.68 -26.41
C LYS A 272 3.37 -5.77 -26.74
N VAL A 273 4.19 -6.18 -27.67
CA VAL A 273 5.13 -5.26 -28.31
C VAL A 273 4.25 -4.31 -29.11
N LEU A 274 4.07 -3.11 -28.62
CA LEU A 274 3.56 -1.99 -29.42
C LEU A 274 4.64 -1.73 -30.47
N ASN A 275 4.50 -2.36 -31.64
CA ASN A 275 5.20 -1.93 -32.82
C ASN A 275 4.65 -0.56 -33.18
N ILE A 276 5.33 0.48 -32.72
CA ILE A 276 5.16 1.82 -33.28
C ILE A 276 5.80 1.72 -34.67
N THR A 277 5.04 1.31 -35.65
CA THR A 277 5.35 1.60 -37.03
C THR A 277 5.20 3.10 -37.18
N SER A 278 6.34 3.79 -37.16
CA SER A 278 6.44 5.16 -37.64
C SER A 278 6.05 5.17 -39.12
N GLU A 279 4.80 5.49 -39.41
CA GLU A 279 4.46 5.99 -40.70
C GLU A 279 4.97 7.46 -40.75
N LEU A 280 6.13 7.62 -41.41
CA LEU A 280 6.64 8.88 -41.91
C LEU A 280 5.91 9.27 -43.20
#